data_b9b84ba00de4761dcb662245522155d0
#
_entry.id   b9b84ba00de4761dcb662245522155d0
#
_cell.length_a   1.000
_cell.length_b   1.000
_cell.length_c   1.000
_cell.angle_alpha   90.00
_cell.angle_beta   90.00
_cell.angle_gamma   90.00
#
_symmetry.space_group_name_H-M   'P 1'
#
loop_
_entity.id
_entity.type
_entity.pdbx_description
1 polymer ?
#
loop_
_entity_poly.entity_id
_entity_poly.type
_entity_poly.pdbx_seq_one_letter_code
_entity_poly.pdbx_strand_id
1 'polypeptide(L)'
;IDIYKILSKKIKVLLKLGVLESNIVIDPGFGFGKNLFHNLEILNYLSLFHSLGVPILIGLSRKSLIADITIDGYRSFGINKKIIEPSNRLSGSIVFAIHGYNNGIQIIRTHDVFETKQAIFCQKSIS
;
A
#
# COMPACT_ATOMS: atom_id res chain seq x y z
N ILE A 1 2.82 5.95 14.78
CA ILE A 1 1.98 6.36 13.64
C ILE A 1 0.52 6.37 14.09
N ASP A 2 -0.19 7.45 13.78
CA ASP A 2 -1.58 7.62 14.24
C ASP A 2 -2.52 6.56 13.68
N ILE A 3 -2.35 6.17 12.40
CA ILE A 3 -3.19 5.14 11.80
C ILE A 3 -3.03 3.78 12.49
N TYR A 4 -1.84 3.48 12.97
CA TYR A 4 -1.61 2.26 13.76
C TYR A 4 -2.47 2.26 15.02
N LYS A 5 -2.49 3.37 15.76
CA LYS A 5 -3.28 3.50 16.98
C LYS A 5 -4.77 3.39 16.71
N ILE A 6 -5.24 4.00 15.61
CA ILE A 6 -6.65 3.93 15.20
C ILE A 6 -7.04 2.49 14.89
N LEU A 7 -6.24 1.78 14.12
CA LEU A 7 -6.51 0.38 13.75
C LEU A 7 -6.47 -0.53 14.97
N SER A 8 -5.50 -0.34 15.86
CA SER A 8 -5.41 -1.09 17.11
C SER A 8 -6.68 -0.95 17.94
N LYS A 9 -7.21 0.27 18.09
CA LYS A 9 -8.46 0.52 18.81
C LYS A 9 -9.65 -0.14 18.14
N LYS A 10 -9.75 -0.07 16.83
CA LYS A 10 -10.85 -0.67 16.07
C LYS A 10 -10.87 -2.19 16.23
N ILE A 11 -9.70 -2.82 16.17
CA ILE A 11 -9.59 -4.27 16.38
C ILE A 11 -10.11 -4.63 17.78
N LYS A 12 -9.69 -3.91 18.81
CA LYS A 12 -10.15 -4.16 20.19
C LYS A 12 -11.65 -4.04 20.32
N VAL A 13 -12.25 -3.03 19.69
CA VAL A 13 -13.72 -2.85 19.70
C VAL A 13 -14.40 -4.04 19.02
N LEU A 14 -13.93 -4.48 17.86
CA LEU A 14 -14.51 -5.59 17.13
C LEU A 14 -14.43 -6.90 17.96
N LEU A 15 -13.30 -7.16 18.59
CA LEU A 15 -13.14 -8.35 19.44
C LEU A 15 -14.11 -8.33 20.63
N LYS A 16 -14.29 -7.16 21.24
CA LYS A 16 -15.27 -7.01 22.34
C LYS A 16 -16.71 -7.22 21.88
N LEU A 17 -17.03 -6.90 20.63
CA LEU A 17 -18.34 -7.11 20.03
C LEU A 17 -18.57 -8.56 19.57
N GLY A 18 -17.60 -9.44 19.77
CA GLY A 18 -17.71 -10.84 19.42
C GLY A 18 -17.25 -11.21 18.01
N VAL A 19 -16.64 -10.29 17.28
CA VAL A 19 -16.05 -10.61 15.97
C VAL A 19 -14.81 -11.48 16.21
N LEU A 20 -14.71 -12.61 15.50
CA LEU A 20 -13.56 -13.49 15.60
C LEU A 20 -12.33 -12.82 14.96
N GLU A 21 -11.17 -12.98 15.59
CA GLU A 21 -9.91 -12.44 15.06
C GLU A 21 -9.64 -12.93 13.64
N SER A 22 -9.97 -14.19 13.34
CA SER A 22 -9.83 -14.78 12.01
C SER A 22 -10.70 -14.12 10.93
N ASN A 23 -11.66 -13.29 11.32
CA ASN A 23 -12.55 -12.57 10.40
C ASN A 23 -12.15 -11.10 10.23
N ILE A 24 -10.98 -10.70 10.72
CA ILE A 24 -10.52 -9.31 10.67
C ILE A 24 -9.34 -9.22 9.69
N VAL A 25 -9.45 -8.28 8.76
CA VAL A 25 -8.36 -7.83 7.87
C VAL A 25 -8.27 -6.33 8.03
N ILE A 26 -7.05 -5.80 8.10
CA ILE A 26 -6.85 -4.35 8.18
C ILE A 26 -6.34 -3.81 6.84
N ASP A 27 -6.76 -2.59 6.54
CA ASP A 27 -6.29 -1.81 5.39
C ASP A 27 -5.84 -0.44 5.92
N PRO A 28 -4.53 -0.12 5.90
CA PRO A 28 -4.06 1.17 6.39
C PRO A 28 -4.63 2.36 5.61
N GLY A 29 -5.13 2.11 4.40
CA GLY A 29 -5.71 3.12 3.52
C GLY A 29 -4.66 4.07 2.94
N PHE A 30 -4.68 4.21 1.61
CA PHE A 30 -3.80 5.14 0.90
C PHE A 30 -4.67 6.09 0.09
N GLY A 31 -4.36 7.38 0.13
CA GLY A 31 -5.04 8.38 -0.67
C GLY A 31 -6.24 9.06 0.01
N PHE A 32 -6.97 8.41 0.87
CA PHE A 32 -8.21 8.91 1.49
C PHE A 32 -7.95 10.12 2.41
N GLY A 33 -7.85 11.33 1.84
CA GLY A 33 -7.56 12.55 2.58
C GLY A 33 -6.14 12.65 3.15
N LYS A 34 -5.30 11.67 2.89
CA LYS A 34 -3.89 11.67 3.29
C LYS A 34 -3.06 12.38 2.24
N ASN A 35 -2.07 13.17 2.64
CA ASN A 35 -1.11 13.74 1.72
C ASN A 35 -0.01 12.73 1.38
N LEU A 36 0.86 13.11 0.43
CA LEU A 36 1.96 12.25 -0.01
C LEU A 36 2.87 11.83 1.15
N PHE A 37 3.19 12.75 2.04
CA PHE A 37 4.04 12.47 3.20
C PHE A 37 3.44 11.36 4.08
N HIS A 38 2.14 11.44 4.39
CA HIS A 38 1.45 10.44 5.22
C HIS A 38 1.41 9.07 4.53
N ASN A 39 1.17 9.05 3.21
CA ASN A 39 1.17 7.81 2.45
C ASN A 39 2.55 7.13 2.44
N LEU A 40 3.61 7.91 2.25
CA LEU A 40 4.98 7.39 2.28
C LEU A 40 5.38 6.91 3.67
N GLU A 41 4.92 7.57 4.72
CA GLU A 41 5.15 7.14 6.09
C GLU A 41 4.55 5.76 6.34
N ILE A 42 3.30 5.52 5.92
CA ILE A 42 2.67 4.20 6.04
C ILE A 42 3.48 3.14 5.28
N LEU A 43 3.91 3.44 4.07
CA LEU A 43 4.72 2.51 3.26
C LEU A 43 6.06 2.19 3.91
N ASN A 44 6.72 3.19 4.48
CA ASN A 44 8.02 3.02 5.13
C ASN A 44 7.92 2.17 6.41
N TYR A 45 6.79 2.23 7.11
CA TYR A 45 6.56 1.50 8.35
C TYR A 45 5.56 0.35 8.19
N LEU A 46 5.41 -0.15 6.96
CA LEU A 46 4.38 -1.14 6.64
C LEU A 46 4.49 -2.40 7.50
N SER A 47 5.70 -2.90 7.75
CA SER A 47 5.92 -4.10 8.55
C SER A 47 5.48 -3.96 10.01
N LEU A 48 5.38 -2.73 10.52
CA LEU A 48 4.94 -2.47 11.89
C LEU A 48 3.51 -2.98 12.14
N PHE A 49 2.66 -2.94 11.11
CA PHE A 49 1.26 -3.33 11.24
C PHE A 49 1.09 -4.83 11.52
N HIS A 50 2.09 -5.67 11.28
CA HIS A 50 2.03 -7.09 11.62
C HIS A 50 1.86 -7.34 13.12
N SER A 51 2.33 -6.41 13.96
CA SER A 51 2.17 -6.52 15.41
C SER A 51 0.72 -6.42 15.87
N LEU A 52 -0.20 -6.01 14.98
CA LEU A 52 -1.64 -5.99 15.28
C LEU A 52 -2.27 -7.40 15.23
N GLY A 53 -1.55 -8.40 14.71
CA GLY A 53 -1.95 -9.81 14.79
C GLY A 53 -2.99 -10.26 13.79
N VAL A 54 -3.33 -9.44 12.81
CA VAL A 54 -4.31 -9.77 11.77
C VAL A 54 -3.72 -9.53 10.39
N PRO A 55 -4.26 -10.18 9.32
CA PRO A 55 -3.78 -9.96 7.96
C PRO A 55 -3.94 -8.50 7.52
N ILE A 56 -3.02 -8.06 6.67
CA ILE A 56 -2.96 -6.70 6.14
C ILE A 56 -3.24 -6.74 4.65
N LEU A 57 -4.15 -5.87 4.22
CA LEU A 57 -4.42 -5.60 2.82
C LEU A 57 -3.85 -4.24 2.45
N ILE A 58 -3.19 -4.15 1.30
CA ILE A 58 -2.82 -2.87 0.70
C ILE A 58 -3.40 -2.75 -0.70
N GLY A 59 -3.77 -1.52 -1.07
CA GLY A 59 -4.32 -1.22 -2.38
C GLY A 59 -3.75 0.09 -2.89
N LEU A 60 -2.64 0.03 -3.60
CA LEU A 60 -1.94 1.20 -4.15
C LEU A 60 -2.08 1.30 -5.66
N SER A 61 -2.73 0.30 -6.28
CA SER A 61 -2.86 0.21 -7.72
C SER A 61 -3.45 1.48 -8.32
N ARG A 62 -2.69 2.11 -9.20
CA ARG A 62 -3.04 3.31 -9.97
C ARG A 62 -3.43 4.52 -9.13
N LYS A 63 -3.08 4.56 -7.85
CA LYS A 63 -3.44 5.69 -6.98
C LYS A 63 -2.66 6.95 -7.30
N SER A 64 -3.24 8.08 -6.95
CA SER A 64 -2.70 9.41 -7.25
C SER A 64 -1.33 9.66 -6.65
N LEU A 65 -0.99 9.00 -5.54
CA LEU A 65 0.35 9.15 -4.97
C LEU A 65 1.46 8.74 -5.95
N ILE A 66 1.17 7.78 -6.85
CA ILE A 66 2.12 7.38 -7.89
C ILE A 66 2.35 8.52 -8.87
N ALA A 67 1.28 9.24 -9.24
CA ALA A 67 1.38 10.41 -10.08
C ALA A 67 2.20 11.52 -9.40
N ASP A 68 1.95 11.77 -8.12
CA ASP A 68 2.66 12.81 -7.36
C ASP A 68 4.16 12.52 -7.30
N ILE A 69 4.54 11.28 -7.01
CA ILE A 69 5.93 10.84 -6.98
C ILE A 69 6.58 10.98 -8.37
N THR A 70 5.87 10.59 -9.41
CA THR A 70 6.38 10.65 -10.80
C THR A 70 6.59 12.08 -11.23
N ILE A 71 5.65 12.97 -10.95
CA ILE A 71 5.75 14.41 -11.26
C ILE A 71 6.94 15.02 -10.55
N ASP A 72 7.11 14.74 -9.26
CA ASP A 72 8.24 15.22 -8.49
C ASP A 72 9.57 14.69 -9.02
N GLY A 73 9.61 13.43 -9.45
CA GLY A 73 10.78 12.83 -10.07
C GLY A 73 11.19 13.54 -11.35
N TYR A 74 10.24 13.83 -12.24
CA TYR A 74 10.51 14.58 -13.46
C TYR A 74 10.95 16.01 -13.17
N ARG A 75 10.34 16.64 -12.17
CA ARG A 75 10.71 18.02 -11.78
C ARG A 75 12.17 18.09 -11.34
N SER A 76 12.69 17.06 -10.68
CA SER A 76 14.10 17.02 -10.26
C SER A 76 15.07 17.01 -11.45
N PHE A 77 14.61 16.61 -12.64
CA PHE A 77 15.37 16.67 -13.89
C PHE A 77 15.01 17.90 -14.74
N GLY A 78 14.29 18.87 -14.19
CA GLY A 78 13.88 20.06 -14.91
C GLY A 78 12.73 19.85 -15.89
N ILE A 79 12.02 18.72 -15.82
CA ILE A 79 10.91 18.40 -16.70
C ILE A 79 9.60 18.70 -15.96
N ASN A 80 8.77 19.56 -16.55
CA ASN A 80 7.50 19.98 -15.96
C ASN A 80 6.35 19.12 -16.50
N LYS A 81 6.16 17.94 -15.94
CA LYS A 81 4.97 17.12 -16.16
C LYS A 81 3.89 17.51 -15.17
N LYS A 82 2.65 17.64 -15.61
CA LYS A 82 1.54 18.08 -14.77
C LYS A 82 0.55 16.96 -14.44
N ILE A 83 0.42 15.98 -15.33
CA ILE A 83 -0.57 14.91 -15.21
C ILE A 83 0.07 13.58 -15.55
N ILE A 84 -0.19 12.57 -14.72
CA ILE A 84 0.09 11.15 -15.01
C ILE A 84 -1.23 10.41 -14.92
N GLU A 85 -1.77 10.01 -16.06
CA GLU A 85 -3.04 9.32 -16.13
C GLU A 85 -3.01 7.98 -15.37
N PRO A 86 -4.15 7.50 -14.82
CA PRO A 86 -4.19 6.21 -14.13
C PRO A 86 -3.64 5.04 -14.95
N SER A 87 -3.87 5.03 -16.26
CA SER A 87 -3.35 4.00 -17.17
C SER A 87 -1.82 4.01 -17.30
N ASN A 88 -1.17 5.11 -16.91
CA ASN A 88 0.28 5.28 -16.97
C ASN A 88 0.94 5.13 -15.60
N ARG A 89 0.28 4.44 -14.67
CA ARG A 89 0.77 4.23 -13.30
C ARG A 89 1.10 2.76 -13.00
N LEU A 90 1.18 1.92 -14.03
CA LEU A 90 1.42 0.48 -13.84
C LEU A 90 2.77 0.21 -13.17
N SER A 91 3.83 0.83 -13.66
CA SER A 91 5.18 0.60 -13.10
C SER A 91 5.25 0.94 -11.63
N GLY A 92 4.68 2.08 -11.21
CA GLY A 92 4.63 2.46 -9.80
C GLY A 92 3.76 1.52 -8.98
N SER A 93 2.62 1.08 -9.53
CA SER A 93 1.75 0.10 -8.87
C SER A 93 2.51 -1.20 -8.59
N ILE A 94 3.32 -1.67 -9.54
CA ILE A 94 4.12 -2.89 -9.39
C ILE A 94 5.20 -2.70 -8.31
N VAL A 95 5.88 -1.57 -8.29
CA VAL A 95 6.90 -1.29 -7.27
C VAL A 95 6.30 -1.38 -5.87
N PHE A 96 5.13 -0.78 -5.65
CA PHE A 96 4.49 -0.82 -4.34
C PHE A 96 3.93 -2.20 -3.99
N ALA A 97 3.47 -2.97 -4.97
CA ALA A 97 3.06 -4.35 -4.74
C ALA A 97 4.24 -5.22 -4.30
N ILE A 98 5.39 -5.06 -4.94
CA ILE A 98 6.62 -5.77 -4.55
C ILE A 98 7.11 -5.32 -3.18
N HIS A 99 7.04 -4.03 -2.88
CA HIS A 99 7.35 -3.54 -1.54
C HIS A 99 6.46 -4.19 -0.48
N GLY A 100 5.15 -4.29 -0.76
CA GLY A 100 4.21 -4.99 0.12
C GLY A 100 4.59 -6.46 0.29
N TYR A 101 4.86 -7.16 -0.80
CA TYR A 101 5.29 -8.55 -0.76
C TYR A 101 6.55 -8.73 0.10
N ASN A 102 7.57 -7.90 -0.11
CA ASN A 102 8.82 -7.96 0.66
C ASN A 102 8.63 -7.65 2.14
N ASN A 103 7.57 -6.95 2.51
CA ASN A 103 7.20 -6.65 3.89
C ASN A 103 6.16 -7.62 4.45
N GLY A 104 5.92 -8.74 3.78
CA GLY A 104 5.05 -9.81 4.30
C GLY A 104 3.56 -9.52 4.24
N ILE A 105 3.12 -8.57 3.42
CA ILE A 105 1.70 -8.25 3.27
C ILE A 105 0.96 -9.44 2.65
N GLN A 106 -0.16 -9.81 3.26
CA GLN A 106 -0.90 -11.01 2.88
C GLN A 106 -1.83 -10.80 1.69
N ILE A 107 -2.38 -9.59 1.52
CA ILE A 107 -3.39 -9.32 0.49
C ILE A 107 -3.01 -8.03 -0.25
N ILE A 108 -2.93 -8.13 -1.57
CA ILE A 108 -2.66 -6.98 -2.44
C ILE A 108 -3.84 -6.83 -3.39
N ARG A 109 -4.54 -5.69 -3.30
CA ARG A 109 -5.63 -5.34 -4.21
C ARG A 109 -5.05 -4.58 -5.39
N THR A 110 -5.31 -5.05 -6.61
CA THR A 110 -4.75 -4.45 -7.81
C THR A 110 -5.72 -4.54 -8.99
N HIS A 111 -5.68 -3.55 -9.89
CA HIS A 111 -6.36 -3.60 -11.18
C HIS A 111 -5.63 -4.53 -12.18
N ASP A 112 -4.32 -4.72 -11.98
CA ASP A 112 -3.43 -5.39 -12.93
C ASP A 112 -2.94 -6.71 -12.31
N VAL A 113 -3.86 -7.68 -12.20
CA VAL A 113 -3.61 -8.94 -11.47
C VAL A 113 -2.50 -9.76 -12.13
N PHE A 114 -2.54 -9.91 -13.45
CA PHE A 114 -1.52 -10.70 -14.18
C PHE A 114 -0.12 -10.09 -13.97
N GLU A 115 0.02 -8.79 -14.20
CA GLU A 115 1.30 -8.08 -14.12
C GLU A 115 1.84 -8.11 -12.69
N THR A 116 0.97 -7.95 -11.71
CA THR A 116 1.34 -8.01 -10.29
C THR A 116 1.81 -9.41 -9.89
N LYS A 117 1.08 -10.45 -10.31
CA LYS A 117 1.49 -11.84 -10.05
C LYS A 117 2.81 -12.17 -10.70
N GLN A 118 3.01 -11.78 -11.97
CA GLN A 118 4.27 -12.01 -12.66
C GLN A 118 5.44 -11.37 -11.91
N ALA A 119 5.27 -10.13 -11.46
CA ALA A 119 6.29 -9.41 -10.70
C ALA A 119 6.61 -10.13 -9.38
N ILE A 120 5.60 -10.61 -8.66
CA ILE A 120 5.79 -11.35 -7.41
C ILE A 120 6.52 -12.67 -7.65
N PHE A 121 6.15 -13.41 -8.70
CA PHE A 121 6.83 -14.66 -9.05
C PHE A 121 8.31 -14.42 -9.36
N CYS A 122 8.61 -13.36 -10.12
CA CYS A 122 9.99 -12.99 -10.41
C CYS A 122 10.75 -12.60 -9.14
N GLN A 123 10.14 -11.78 -8.28
CA GLN A 123 10.76 -11.38 -7.01
C GLN A 123 11.04 -12.60 -6.13
N LYS A 124 10.09 -13.51 -6.04
CA LYS A 124 10.23 -14.73 -5.24
C LYS A 124 11.37 -15.61 -5.74
N SER A 125 11.61 -15.65 -7.06
CA SER A 125 12.64 -16.49 -7.65
C SER A 125 14.06 -16.03 -7.34
N ILE A 126 14.25 -14.77 -6.95
CA ILE A 126 15.57 -14.17 -6.68
C ILE A 126 15.80 -13.85 -5.21
N SER A 127 14.84 -14.16 -4.36
CA SER A 127 14.95 -13.89 -2.91
C SER A 127 15.26 -15.12 -2.07
#